data_c86f2e840fa65e820b7105ddbf7bca1f
#
_entry.id   c86f2e840fa65e820b7105ddbf7bca1f
#
_cell.length_a   1.000
_cell.length_b   1.000
_cell.length_c   1.000
_cell.angle_alpha   90.00
_cell.angle_beta   90.00
_cell.angle_gamma   90.00
#
_symmetry.space_group_name_H-M   'P 1'
#
loop_
_entity.id
_entity.type
_entity.pdbx_description
1 polymer ?
#
loop_
_entity_poly.entity_id
_entity_poly.type
_entity_poly.pdbx_seq_one_letter_code
_entity_poly.pdbx_strand_id
1 'polypeptide(L)'
;MFQLLELIENEEDREFCRKLSEQFDSAMYHVAYGILKNSADAEDAVQESYIAIINNLDKISRENCHKAWNYIVTIVRSRAINVYRRRNRESKMDEDTIENLLQESRGDGEIFELPDGSSMSELIGRMKYPYKDVLYLRYYNELSYEEIATALDTTVDNARHISSRARKKL
;
A
#
# COMPACT_ATOMS: atom_id res chain seq x y z
N MET A 1 -7.17 7.76 -14.60
CA MET A 1 -6.49 8.80 -13.81
C MET A 1 -7.07 10.19 -14.02
N PHE A 2 -7.11 10.70 -15.25
CA PHE A 2 -7.60 12.07 -15.51
C PHE A 2 -9.00 12.36 -14.96
N GLN A 3 -9.94 11.44 -15.10
CA GLN A 3 -11.30 11.59 -14.55
C GLN A 3 -11.32 11.68 -13.01
N LEU A 4 -10.39 11.02 -12.32
CA LEU A 4 -10.31 11.06 -10.86
C LEU A 4 -9.74 12.40 -10.35
N LEU A 5 -8.87 13.05 -11.13
CA LEU A 5 -8.32 14.37 -10.78
C LEU A 5 -9.40 15.46 -10.76
N GLU A 6 -10.45 15.32 -11.57
CA GLU A 6 -11.57 16.26 -11.58
C GLU A 6 -12.40 16.25 -10.29
N LEU A 7 -12.30 15.17 -9.51
CA LEU A 7 -12.98 15.05 -8.21
C LEU A 7 -12.26 15.81 -7.09
N ILE A 8 -11.04 16.27 -7.33
CA ILE A 8 -10.24 17.01 -6.35
C ILE A 8 -10.56 18.51 -6.52
N GLU A 9 -11.22 19.10 -5.53
CA GLU A 9 -11.62 20.50 -5.57
C GLU A 9 -10.42 21.45 -5.41
N ASN A 10 -9.47 21.10 -4.54
CA ASN A 10 -8.29 21.90 -4.28
C ASN A 10 -7.26 21.80 -5.39
N GLU A 11 -6.85 22.93 -5.96
CA GLU A 11 -5.88 23.01 -7.06
C GLU A 11 -4.49 22.47 -6.69
N GLU A 12 -4.02 22.76 -5.46
CA GLU A 12 -2.72 22.28 -4.97
C GLU A 12 -2.73 20.76 -4.79
N ASP A 13 -3.81 20.18 -4.29
CA ASP A 13 -3.99 18.75 -4.15
C ASP A 13 -4.09 18.05 -5.50
N ARG A 14 -4.78 18.67 -6.45
CA ARG A 14 -4.87 18.18 -7.84
C ARG A 14 -3.51 18.13 -8.51
N GLU A 15 -2.73 19.20 -8.40
CA GLU A 15 -1.36 19.27 -8.93
C GLU A 15 -0.44 18.27 -8.24
N PHE A 16 -0.56 18.10 -6.93
CA PHE A 16 0.20 17.10 -6.19
C PHE A 16 -0.14 15.67 -6.66
N CYS A 17 -1.41 15.35 -6.79
CA CYS A 17 -1.84 14.04 -7.27
C CYS A 17 -1.39 13.78 -8.72
N ARG A 18 -1.39 14.81 -9.58
CA ARG A 18 -0.85 14.72 -10.94
C ARG A 18 0.64 14.36 -10.94
N LYS A 19 1.43 15.02 -10.10
CA LYS A 19 2.86 14.74 -9.94
C LYS A 19 3.11 13.32 -9.41
N LEU A 20 2.32 12.86 -8.43
CA LEU A 20 2.39 11.49 -7.94
C LEU A 20 2.14 10.48 -9.06
N SER A 21 1.14 10.74 -9.91
CA SER A 21 0.84 9.83 -11.02
C SER A 21 1.96 9.81 -12.07
N GLU A 22 2.48 10.96 -12.45
CA GLU A 22 3.61 11.05 -13.39
C GLU A 22 4.84 10.30 -12.89
N GLN A 23 5.07 10.34 -11.59
CA GLN A 23 6.25 9.72 -10.97
C GLN A 23 6.08 8.22 -10.72
N PHE A 24 4.89 7.77 -10.28
CA PHE A 24 4.71 6.44 -9.70
C PHE A 24 3.77 5.51 -10.48
N ASP A 25 3.02 6.00 -11.47
CA ASP A 25 2.01 5.19 -12.18
C ASP A 25 2.59 3.89 -12.75
N SER A 26 3.71 3.98 -13.44
CA SER A 26 4.39 2.82 -14.01
C SER A 26 4.85 1.82 -12.92
N ALA A 27 5.41 2.33 -11.82
CA ALA A 27 5.86 1.51 -10.71
C ALA A 27 4.67 0.84 -9.98
N MET A 28 3.56 1.56 -9.79
CA MET A 28 2.31 1.01 -9.23
C MET A 28 1.79 -0.14 -10.08
N TYR A 29 1.74 0.04 -11.41
CA TYR A 29 1.33 -1.01 -12.32
C TYR A 29 2.24 -2.24 -12.25
N HIS A 30 3.56 -2.06 -12.23
CA HIS A 30 4.51 -3.17 -12.13
C HIS A 30 4.34 -3.97 -10.84
N VAL A 31 4.13 -3.30 -9.71
CA VAL A 31 3.84 -3.95 -8.43
C VAL A 31 2.55 -4.77 -8.50
N ALA A 32 1.46 -4.18 -9.00
CA ALA A 32 0.18 -4.86 -9.13
C ALA A 32 0.27 -6.04 -10.10
N TYR A 33 0.90 -5.85 -11.26
CA TYR A 33 1.10 -6.92 -12.24
C TYR A 33 2.00 -8.05 -11.71
N GLY A 34 3.03 -7.72 -10.93
CA GLY A 34 3.89 -8.72 -10.27
C GLY A 34 3.10 -9.68 -9.39
N ILE A 35 2.06 -9.19 -8.72
CA ILE A 35 1.16 -10.00 -7.87
C ILE A 35 0.09 -10.73 -8.69
N LEU A 36 -0.55 -10.03 -9.62
CA LEU A 36 -1.76 -10.51 -10.30
C LEU A 36 -1.51 -11.28 -11.58
N LYS A 37 -0.38 -11.04 -12.25
CA LYS A 37 -0.01 -11.64 -13.56
C LYS A 37 -1.11 -11.49 -14.63
N ASN A 38 -1.94 -10.47 -14.51
CA ASN A 38 -3.03 -10.14 -15.42
C ASN A 38 -3.11 -8.62 -15.58
N SER A 39 -3.08 -8.14 -16.81
CA SER A 39 -3.05 -6.72 -17.14
C SER A 39 -4.31 -5.98 -16.68
N ALA A 40 -5.48 -6.53 -16.99
CA ALA A 40 -6.76 -5.88 -16.64
C ALA A 40 -6.94 -5.76 -15.12
N ASP A 41 -6.60 -6.81 -14.37
CA ASP A 41 -6.68 -6.77 -12.92
C ASP A 41 -5.63 -5.85 -12.30
N ALA A 42 -4.43 -5.76 -12.89
CA ALA A 42 -3.40 -4.83 -12.43
C ALA A 42 -3.85 -3.37 -12.64
N GLU A 43 -4.45 -3.06 -13.79
CA GLU A 43 -5.01 -1.74 -14.06
C GLU A 43 -6.15 -1.39 -13.07
N ASP A 44 -7.05 -2.33 -12.80
CA ASP A 44 -8.13 -2.15 -11.82
C ASP A 44 -7.57 -1.91 -10.40
N ALA A 45 -6.58 -2.68 -9.98
CA ALA A 45 -5.93 -2.49 -8.69
C ALA A 45 -5.25 -1.12 -8.57
N VAL A 46 -4.62 -0.63 -9.63
CA VAL A 46 -4.02 0.72 -9.69
C VAL A 46 -5.10 1.78 -9.59
N GLN A 47 -6.20 1.66 -10.32
CA GLN A 47 -7.33 2.61 -10.24
C GLN A 47 -7.95 2.66 -8.84
N GLU A 48 -8.20 1.50 -8.21
CA GLU A 48 -8.69 1.44 -6.83
C GLU A 48 -7.69 2.07 -5.84
N SER A 49 -6.38 1.91 -6.11
CA SER A 49 -5.34 2.55 -5.31
C SER A 49 -5.37 4.07 -5.40
N TYR A 50 -5.60 4.64 -6.57
CA TYR A 50 -5.74 6.08 -6.74
C TYR A 50 -6.93 6.65 -5.97
N ILE A 51 -8.05 5.95 -5.90
CA ILE A 51 -9.19 6.36 -5.09
C ILE A 51 -8.80 6.46 -3.61
N ALA A 52 -8.08 5.46 -3.10
CA ALA A 52 -7.59 5.48 -1.72
C ALA A 52 -6.54 6.57 -1.47
N ILE A 53 -5.65 6.83 -2.43
CA ILE A 53 -4.65 7.90 -2.38
C ILE A 53 -5.33 9.27 -2.32
N ILE A 54 -6.31 9.53 -3.19
CA ILE A 54 -7.03 10.80 -3.25
C ILE A 54 -7.77 11.07 -1.94
N ASN A 55 -8.37 10.06 -1.34
CA ASN A 55 -9.07 10.18 -0.07
C ASN A 55 -8.14 10.44 1.13
N ASN A 56 -6.85 10.26 0.98
CA ASN A 56 -5.84 10.39 2.04
C ASN A 56 -4.61 11.22 1.59
N LEU A 57 -4.79 12.20 0.71
CA LEU A 57 -3.69 13.03 0.20
C LEU A 57 -2.94 13.79 1.29
N ASP A 58 -3.62 14.17 2.36
CA ASP A 58 -3.06 14.85 3.53
C ASP A 58 -2.07 13.97 4.32
N LYS A 59 -2.14 12.65 4.15
CA LYS A 59 -1.24 11.68 4.80
C LYS A 59 0.00 11.35 3.98
N ILE A 60 0.05 11.80 2.73
CA ILE A 60 1.18 11.52 1.83
C ILE A 60 2.20 12.64 1.94
N SER A 61 3.47 12.28 2.16
CA SER A 61 4.54 13.26 2.26
C SER A 61 4.74 14.01 0.93
N ARG A 62 4.70 15.34 0.99
CA ARG A 62 4.97 16.21 -0.17
C ARG A 62 6.45 16.47 -0.37
N GLU A 63 7.26 16.30 0.68
CA GLU A 63 8.69 16.65 0.71
C GLU A 63 9.59 15.43 0.52
N ASN A 64 9.12 14.24 0.93
CA ASN A 64 9.91 13.01 0.90
C ASN A 64 9.28 11.99 -0.04
N CYS A 65 9.85 11.84 -1.24
CA CYS A 65 9.33 10.92 -2.25
C CYS A 65 9.45 9.44 -1.85
N HIS A 66 10.45 9.04 -1.06
CA HIS A 66 10.55 7.67 -0.53
C HIS A 66 9.42 7.36 0.46
N LYS A 67 9.11 8.31 1.35
CA LYS A 67 7.99 8.18 2.28
C LYS A 67 6.65 8.13 1.53
N ALA A 68 6.49 8.96 0.50
CA ALA A 68 5.31 8.95 -0.36
C ALA A 68 5.18 7.60 -1.09
N TRP A 69 6.26 7.10 -1.68
CA TRP A 69 6.27 5.82 -2.37
C TRP A 69 5.95 4.64 -1.44
N ASN A 70 6.54 4.60 -0.25
CA ASN A 70 6.26 3.55 0.72
C ASN A 70 4.78 3.49 1.12
N TYR A 71 4.14 4.65 1.27
CA TYR A 71 2.70 4.73 1.51
C TYR A 71 1.89 4.22 0.30
N ILE A 72 2.22 4.69 -0.89
CA ILE A 72 1.54 4.32 -2.13
C ILE A 72 1.67 2.80 -2.40
N VAL A 73 2.88 2.25 -2.31
CA VAL A 73 3.12 0.83 -2.59
C VAL A 73 2.39 -0.08 -1.60
N THR A 74 2.24 0.36 -0.34
CA THR A 74 1.45 -0.37 0.66
C THR A 74 -0.03 -0.46 0.25
N ILE A 75 -0.60 0.62 -0.28
CA ILE A 75 -1.96 0.62 -0.82
C ILE A 75 -2.07 -0.30 -2.04
N VAL A 76 -1.17 -0.17 -3.00
CA VAL A 76 -1.19 -0.98 -4.24
C VAL A 76 -1.10 -2.47 -3.95
N ARG A 77 -0.20 -2.88 -3.07
CA ARG A 77 -0.08 -4.28 -2.63
C ARG A 77 -1.37 -4.79 -2.02
N SER A 78 -1.96 -4.01 -1.13
CA SER A 78 -3.21 -4.39 -0.48
C SER A 78 -4.34 -4.57 -1.49
N ARG A 79 -4.50 -3.65 -2.46
CA ARG A 79 -5.50 -3.77 -3.53
C ARG A 79 -5.25 -4.99 -4.41
N ALA A 80 -4.02 -5.21 -4.85
CA ALA A 80 -3.66 -6.37 -5.66
C ALA A 80 -3.90 -7.70 -4.93
N ILE A 81 -3.55 -7.80 -3.65
CA ILE A 81 -3.82 -8.98 -2.83
C ILE A 81 -5.33 -9.22 -2.68
N ASN A 82 -6.11 -8.17 -2.46
CA ASN A 82 -7.56 -8.30 -2.36
C ASN A 82 -8.20 -8.78 -3.68
N VAL A 83 -7.72 -8.28 -4.83
CA VAL A 83 -8.14 -8.78 -6.15
C VAL A 83 -7.75 -10.25 -6.32
N TYR A 84 -6.51 -10.60 -5.98
CA TYR A 84 -6.04 -11.98 -6.05
C TYR A 84 -6.90 -12.92 -5.18
N ARG A 85 -7.22 -12.54 -3.95
CA ARG A 85 -8.09 -13.31 -3.04
C ARG A 85 -9.50 -13.47 -3.59
N ARG A 86 -10.07 -12.43 -4.18
CA ARG A 86 -11.41 -12.51 -4.81
C ARG A 86 -11.45 -13.49 -5.98
N ARG A 87 -10.38 -13.58 -6.77
CA ARG A 87 -10.27 -14.52 -7.88
C ARG A 87 -10.07 -15.96 -7.44
N ASN A 88 -9.36 -16.16 -6.34
CA ASN A 88 -8.97 -17.48 -5.84
C ASN A 88 -9.77 -17.87 -4.58
N ARG A 89 -11.07 -17.54 -4.54
CA ARG A 89 -11.95 -17.77 -3.38
C ARG A 89 -11.97 -19.23 -2.88
N GLU A 90 -11.70 -20.20 -3.71
CA GLU A 90 -11.70 -21.63 -3.37
C GLU A 90 -10.39 -22.12 -2.74
N SER A 91 -9.29 -21.40 -2.91
CA SER A 91 -8.02 -21.70 -2.26
C SER A 91 -7.82 -20.84 -1.03
N LYS A 92 -7.76 -21.44 0.15
CA LYS A 92 -7.31 -20.75 1.36
C LYS A 92 -5.85 -20.34 1.12
N MET A 93 -5.62 -19.07 0.84
CA MET A 93 -4.26 -18.54 0.79
C MET A 93 -3.72 -18.45 2.21
N ASP A 94 -2.62 -19.14 2.43
CA ASP A 94 -1.82 -18.96 3.63
C ASP A 94 -0.93 -17.70 3.52
N GLU A 95 -0.43 -17.25 4.66
CA GLU A 95 0.44 -16.08 4.74
C GLU A 95 1.73 -16.28 3.91
N ASP A 96 2.21 -17.52 3.75
CA ASP A 96 3.44 -17.83 3.01
C ASP A 96 3.25 -17.66 1.49
N THR A 97 2.08 -18.01 0.96
CA THR A 97 1.76 -17.79 -0.46
C THR A 97 1.73 -16.29 -0.79
N ILE A 98 1.12 -15.48 0.09
CA ILE A 98 1.10 -14.02 -0.07
C ILE A 98 2.51 -13.45 0.00
N GLU A 99 3.32 -13.88 0.95
CA GLU A 99 4.70 -13.40 1.10
C GLU A 99 5.55 -13.74 -0.14
N ASN A 100 5.40 -14.94 -0.70
CA ASN A 100 6.09 -15.33 -1.94
C ASN A 100 5.67 -14.44 -3.12
N LEU A 101 4.38 -14.15 -3.29
CA LEU A 101 3.89 -13.22 -4.32
C LEU A 101 4.48 -11.82 -4.15
N LEU A 102 4.56 -11.33 -2.92
CA LEU A 102 5.14 -10.02 -2.62
C LEU A 102 6.64 -9.98 -2.88
N GLN A 103 7.37 -11.05 -2.58
CA GLN A 103 8.80 -11.17 -2.89
C GLN A 103 9.05 -11.21 -4.40
N GLU A 104 8.28 -11.98 -5.15
CA GLU A 104 8.38 -12.05 -6.60
C GLU A 104 8.00 -10.73 -7.30
N SER A 105 7.11 -9.94 -6.69
CA SER A 105 6.66 -8.66 -7.23
C SER A 105 7.65 -7.52 -7.00
N ARG A 106 8.65 -7.70 -6.13
CA ARG A 106 9.69 -6.70 -5.88
C ARG A 106 10.58 -6.57 -7.11
N GLY A 107 10.46 -5.46 -7.81
CA GLY A 107 11.43 -5.09 -8.85
C GLY A 107 12.77 -4.64 -8.24
N ASP A 108 13.83 -4.63 -9.04
CA ASP A 108 15.21 -4.28 -8.63
C ASP A 108 15.39 -2.87 -8.03
N GLY A 109 14.33 -2.06 -7.92
CA GLY A 109 14.34 -0.70 -7.37
C GLY A 109 13.42 -0.49 -6.18
N GLU A 110 12.74 -1.51 -5.71
CA GLU A 110 11.78 -1.38 -4.60
C GLU A 110 12.49 -1.53 -3.25
N ILE A 111 13.22 -0.49 -2.86
CA ILE A 111 13.78 -0.40 -1.52
C ILE A 111 12.68 0.13 -0.60
N PHE A 112 12.05 -0.77 0.16
CA PHE A 112 11.23 -0.40 1.31
C PHE A 112 12.18 -0.01 2.45
N GLU A 113 12.82 1.15 2.32
CA GLU A 113 13.65 1.72 3.37
C GLU A 113 12.75 2.37 4.42
N LEU A 114 12.85 1.85 5.64
CA LEU A 114 12.28 2.52 6.80
C LEU A 114 13.15 3.73 7.15
N PRO A 115 12.53 4.91 7.41
CA PRO A 115 13.21 6.19 7.31
C PRO A 115 14.32 6.48 8.32
N ASP A 116 14.45 5.72 9.39
CA ASP A 116 15.25 6.17 10.54
C ASP A 116 16.44 5.28 10.94
N GLY A 117 16.63 4.12 10.31
CA GLY A 117 17.74 3.20 10.66
C GLY A 117 17.71 2.74 12.11
N SER A 118 16.61 2.96 12.84
CA SER A 118 16.46 2.52 14.22
C SER A 118 16.30 1.01 14.30
N SER A 119 16.60 0.43 15.47
CA SER A 119 16.36 -1.00 15.72
C SER A 119 14.88 -1.38 15.55
N MET A 120 13.97 -0.45 15.80
CA MET A 120 12.53 -0.64 15.57
C MET A 120 12.21 -0.74 14.08
N SER A 121 12.81 0.11 13.24
CA SER A 121 12.61 0.06 11.80
C SER A 121 13.12 -1.23 11.18
N GLU A 122 14.26 -1.75 11.67
CA GLU A 122 14.77 -3.04 11.23
C GLU A 122 13.84 -4.20 11.64
N LEU A 123 13.31 -4.17 12.87
CA LEU A 123 12.35 -5.19 13.33
C LEU A 123 11.07 -5.18 12.49
N ILE A 124 10.48 -4.00 12.24
CA ILE A 124 9.30 -3.86 11.38
C ILE A 124 9.64 -4.32 9.96
N GLY A 125 10.80 -3.96 9.44
CA GLY A 125 11.26 -4.34 8.09
C GLY A 125 11.31 -5.85 7.85
N ARG A 126 11.58 -6.65 8.89
CA ARG A 126 11.63 -8.12 8.85
C ARG A 126 10.26 -8.80 8.99
N MET A 127 9.23 -8.04 9.33
CA MET A 127 7.89 -8.61 9.49
C MET A 127 7.23 -8.91 8.14
N LYS A 128 6.43 -9.96 8.13
CA LYS A 128 5.63 -10.36 6.97
C LYS A 128 4.39 -9.49 6.80
N TYR A 129 3.83 -9.48 5.59
CA TYR A 129 2.49 -8.94 5.34
C TYR A 129 1.45 -9.71 6.17
N PRO A 130 0.42 -9.08 6.72
CA PRO A 130 0.11 -7.64 6.72
C PRO A 130 0.70 -6.86 7.92
N TYR A 131 1.46 -7.51 8.79
CA TYR A 131 1.97 -6.92 10.04
C TYR A 131 2.86 -5.71 9.78
N LYS A 132 3.80 -5.85 8.84
CA LYS A 132 4.70 -4.77 8.44
C LYS A 132 3.93 -3.53 7.98
N ASP A 133 2.95 -3.73 7.09
CA ASP A 133 2.21 -2.63 6.47
C ASP A 133 1.36 -1.88 7.51
N VAL A 134 0.67 -2.60 8.39
CA VAL A 134 -0.13 -1.99 9.46
C VAL A 134 0.74 -1.20 10.44
N LEU A 135 1.87 -1.76 10.86
CA LEU A 135 2.78 -1.04 11.77
C LEU A 135 3.41 0.17 11.09
N TYR A 136 3.78 0.05 9.81
CA TYR A 136 4.32 1.16 9.05
C TYR A 136 3.32 2.31 8.97
N LEU A 137 2.10 2.05 8.55
CA LEU A 137 1.04 3.05 8.46
C LEU A 137 0.73 3.67 9.83
N ARG A 138 0.75 2.87 10.90
CA ARG A 138 0.44 3.36 12.24
C ARG A 138 1.52 4.26 12.83
N TYR A 139 2.80 3.86 12.71
CA TYR A 139 3.91 4.53 13.41
C TYR A 139 4.66 5.56 12.55
N TYR A 140 4.77 5.35 11.25
CA TYR A 140 5.48 6.28 10.36
C TYR A 140 4.58 7.28 9.66
N ASN A 141 3.36 6.86 9.30
CA ASN A 141 2.35 7.73 8.71
C ASN A 141 1.36 8.27 9.74
N GLU A 142 1.41 7.79 10.99
CA GLU A 142 0.57 8.24 12.10
C GLU A 142 -0.94 8.10 11.84
N LEU A 143 -1.34 7.10 11.04
CA LEU A 143 -2.73 6.87 10.68
C LEU A 143 -3.54 6.31 11.86
N SER A 144 -4.80 6.72 11.94
CA SER A 144 -5.79 6.05 12.78
C SER A 144 -6.12 4.65 12.25
N TYR A 145 -6.76 3.81 13.06
CA TYR A 145 -7.19 2.49 12.58
C TYR A 145 -8.28 2.57 11.51
N GLU A 146 -9.10 3.60 11.53
CA GLU A 146 -10.09 3.91 10.50
C GLU A 146 -9.41 4.24 9.17
N GLU A 147 -8.37 5.08 9.19
CA GLU A 147 -7.57 5.41 8.01
C GLU A 147 -6.77 4.22 7.48
N ILE A 148 -6.20 3.40 8.36
CA ILE A 148 -5.51 2.15 7.99
C ILE A 148 -6.50 1.18 7.33
N ALA A 149 -7.69 1.03 7.90
CA ALA A 149 -8.73 0.16 7.35
C ALA A 149 -9.12 0.60 5.92
N THR A 150 -9.28 1.90 5.70
CA THR A 150 -9.55 2.46 4.38
C THR A 150 -8.38 2.25 3.41
N ALA A 151 -7.15 2.53 3.85
CA ALA A 151 -5.95 2.36 3.03
C ALA A 151 -5.73 0.92 2.59
N LEU A 152 -5.93 -0.04 3.51
CA LEU A 152 -5.71 -1.47 3.26
C LEU A 152 -6.98 -2.22 2.81
N ASP A 153 -8.09 -1.53 2.57
CA ASP A 153 -9.38 -2.13 2.19
C ASP A 153 -9.79 -3.29 3.11
N THR A 154 -9.81 -3.00 4.40
CA THR A 154 -10.13 -3.95 5.46
C THR A 154 -11.07 -3.30 6.49
N THR A 155 -11.46 -4.05 7.52
CA THR A 155 -12.27 -3.51 8.62
C THR A 155 -11.38 -2.87 9.70
N VAL A 156 -11.94 -1.92 10.46
CA VAL A 156 -11.26 -1.29 11.59
C VAL A 156 -10.85 -2.33 12.63
N ASP A 157 -11.73 -3.28 12.94
CA ASP A 157 -11.44 -4.36 13.89
C ASP A 157 -10.30 -5.24 13.41
N ASN A 158 -10.27 -5.59 12.12
CA ASN A 158 -9.17 -6.35 11.55
C ASN A 158 -7.84 -5.60 11.61
N ALA A 159 -7.83 -4.29 11.29
CA ALA A 159 -6.65 -3.46 11.42
C ALA A 159 -6.12 -3.41 12.87
N ARG A 160 -7.01 -3.29 13.87
CA ARG A 160 -6.66 -3.38 15.30
C ARG A 160 -6.09 -4.73 15.68
N HIS A 161 -6.70 -5.83 15.23
CA HIS A 161 -6.23 -7.18 15.50
C HIS A 161 -4.85 -7.44 14.88
N ILE A 162 -4.63 -7.02 13.64
CA ILE A 162 -3.32 -7.14 12.99
C ILE A 162 -2.26 -6.34 13.76
N SER A 163 -2.55 -5.09 14.12
CA SER A 163 -1.65 -4.26 14.91
C SER A 163 -1.30 -4.87 16.27
N SER A 164 -2.29 -5.42 16.96
CA SER A 164 -2.09 -6.09 18.25
C SER A 164 -1.19 -7.33 18.13
N ARG A 165 -1.44 -8.17 17.12
CA ARG A 165 -0.62 -9.37 16.84
C ARG A 165 0.78 -8.99 16.40
N ALA A 166 0.93 -7.94 15.57
CA ALA A 166 2.22 -7.45 15.13
C ALA A 166 3.08 -7.00 16.30
N ARG A 167 2.52 -6.21 17.23
CA ARG A 167 3.26 -5.76 18.44
C ARG A 167 3.70 -6.91 19.34
N LYS A 168 2.98 -8.03 19.37
CA LYS A 168 3.38 -9.21 20.12
C LYS A 168 4.53 -9.98 19.47
N LYS A 169 4.77 -9.76 18.17
CA LYS A 169 5.85 -10.39 17.40
C LYS A 169 7.14 -9.56 17.39
N LEU A 170 7.06 -8.29 17.80
CA LEU A 170 8.21 -7.41 17.94
C LEU A 170 9.01 -7.79 19.20
#